data_d8e8febc2676b25f1f379fb74ca6c042
#
_entry.id   d8e8febc2676b25f1f379fb74ca6c042
#
_cell.length_a   1.000
_cell.length_b   1.000
_cell.length_c   1.000
_cell.angle_alpha   90.00
_cell.angle_beta   90.00
_cell.angle_gamma   90.00
#
_symmetry.space_group_name_H-M   'P 1'
#
loop_
_entity.id
_entity.type
_entity.pdbx_description
1 polymer ?
#
loop_
_entity_poly.entity_id
_entity_poly.type
_entity_poly.pdbx_seq_one_letter_code
_entity_poly.pdbx_strand_id
1 'polypeptide(L)'
;MRIEKELPNSEYEEVSFKRRLIRERVLQMLYAYEISGNSPEFILSDLFSDFQSDKESYEFGKSLFLSVIENIDEIDRIIASKIKNWEIERLALIDKIALRIGVCELKYFPEIPPKVSINEAIELAKKFSTERSGKFVNGVLDAIYNELRETGQLNKYGRGLIDKSLRKERD
;
A
#
# COMPACT_ATOMS: atom_id res chain seq x y z
N MET A 1 -8.56 36.10 -4.34
CA MET A 1 -9.22 35.02 -5.09
C MET A 1 -8.32 33.82 -5.42
N ARG A 2 -7.01 33.97 -5.45
CA ARG A 2 -6.07 32.85 -5.69
C ARG A 2 -5.76 32.01 -4.44
N ILE A 3 -5.91 32.56 -3.25
CA ILE A 3 -5.51 31.93 -1.99
C ILE A 3 -6.49 30.82 -1.56
N GLU A 4 -7.78 30.98 -1.86
CA GLU A 4 -8.81 29.99 -1.45
C GLU A 4 -8.83 28.68 -2.29
N LYS A 5 -8.24 28.70 -3.50
CA LYS A 5 -8.14 27.51 -4.36
C LYS A 5 -6.88 26.68 -4.13
N GLU A 6 -5.86 27.25 -3.48
CA GLU A 6 -4.60 26.55 -3.21
C GLU A 6 -4.61 25.77 -1.89
N LEU A 7 -5.40 26.21 -0.89
CA LEU A 7 -5.49 25.59 0.42
C LEU A 7 -6.00 24.13 0.39
N PRO A 8 -7.06 23.77 -0.32
CA PRO A 8 -7.51 22.37 -0.36
C PRO A 8 -6.54 21.45 -1.09
N ASN A 9 -5.83 21.95 -2.10
CA ASN A 9 -4.83 21.18 -2.82
C ASN A 9 -3.56 20.97 -2.00
N SER A 10 -3.13 21.99 -1.25
CA SER A 10 -1.94 21.90 -0.42
C SER A 10 -2.12 20.94 0.77
N GLU A 11 -3.29 20.95 1.42
CA GLU A 11 -3.60 19.99 2.49
C GLU A 11 -3.66 18.56 1.95
N TYR A 12 -4.27 18.36 0.79
CA TYR A 12 -4.33 17.07 0.14
C TYR A 12 -2.94 16.54 -0.24
N GLU A 13 -2.12 17.39 -0.83
CA GLU A 13 -0.74 17.05 -1.19
C GLU A 13 0.10 16.73 0.05
N GLU A 14 -0.08 17.45 1.14
CA GLU A 14 0.59 17.19 2.41
C GLU A 14 0.19 15.84 3.00
N VAL A 15 -1.11 15.53 3.05
CA VAL A 15 -1.62 14.23 3.53
C VAL A 15 -1.11 13.10 2.64
N SER A 16 -1.16 13.27 1.33
CA SER A 16 -0.67 12.27 0.37
C SER A 16 0.84 12.03 0.53
N PHE A 17 1.61 13.08 0.72
CA PHE A 17 3.05 12.99 0.97
C PHE A 17 3.36 12.28 2.29
N LYS A 18 2.66 12.62 3.37
CA LYS A 18 2.81 11.96 4.67
C LYS A 18 2.47 10.47 4.57
N ARG A 19 1.37 10.11 3.91
CA ARG A 19 0.99 8.71 3.73
C ARG A 19 2.00 7.93 2.90
N ARG A 20 2.63 8.56 1.92
CA ARG A 20 3.72 7.94 1.15
C ARG A 20 4.91 7.59 2.07
N LEU A 21 5.35 8.53 2.91
CA LEU A 21 6.42 8.29 3.88
C LEU A 21 6.04 7.16 4.87
N ILE A 22 4.80 7.12 5.30
CA ILE A 22 4.30 6.05 6.18
C ILE A 22 4.35 4.70 5.48
N ARG A 23 3.91 4.60 4.23
CA ARG A 23 3.97 3.35 3.46
C ARG A 23 5.41 2.87 3.27
N GLU A 24 6.35 3.77 3.04
CA GLU A 24 7.77 3.44 2.98
C GLU A 24 8.26 2.84 4.30
N ARG A 25 7.88 3.44 5.43
CA ARG A 25 8.23 2.92 6.75
C ARG A 25 7.56 1.56 7.01
N VAL A 26 6.31 1.39 6.62
CA VAL A 26 5.59 0.10 6.76
C VAL A 26 6.29 -0.99 5.94
N LEU A 27 6.74 -0.69 4.73
CA LEU A 27 7.54 -1.63 3.95
C LEU A 27 8.81 -2.05 4.71
N GLN A 28 9.53 -1.10 5.28
CA GLN A 28 10.74 -1.37 6.08
C GLN A 28 10.42 -2.20 7.33
N MET A 29 9.30 -1.93 7.98
CA MET A 29 8.84 -2.67 9.16
C MET A 29 8.45 -4.11 8.79
N LEU A 30 7.74 -4.32 7.71
CA LEU A 30 7.38 -5.65 7.21
C LEU A 30 8.62 -6.43 6.78
N TYR A 31 9.58 -5.78 6.18
CA TYR A 31 10.88 -6.39 5.86
C TYR A 31 11.60 -6.85 7.14
N ALA A 32 11.70 -5.96 8.14
CA ALA A 32 12.31 -6.29 9.42
C ALA A 32 11.60 -7.44 10.14
N TYR A 33 10.26 -7.44 10.11
CA TYR A 33 9.44 -8.52 10.67
C TYR A 33 9.77 -9.88 10.02
N GLU A 34 9.81 -9.91 8.69
CA GLU A 34 10.10 -11.14 7.94
C GLU A 34 11.52 -11.69 8.22
N ILE A 35 12.51 -10.81 8.29
CA ILE A 35 13.90 -11.20 8.44
C ILE A 35 14.27 -11.53 9.90
N SER A 36 13.78 -10.75 10.86
CA SER A 36 14.20 -10.87 12.26
C SER A 36 13.41 -11.90 13.06
N GLY A 37 12.15 -12.16 12.67
CA GLY A 37 11.23 -12.96 13.46
C GLY A 37 10.80 -12.29 14.78
N ASN A 38 11.12 -11.01 14.99
CA ASN A 38 10.68 -10.25 16.16
C ASN A 38 9.16 -10.06 16.15
N SER A 39 8.56 -9.85 17.33
CA SER A 39 7.13 -9.59 17.44
C SER A 39 6.70 -8.30 16.74
N PRO A 40 5.45 -8.21 16.27
CA PRO A 40 4.94 -6.95 15.70
C PRO A 40 5.06 -5.78 16.66
N GLU A 41 4.82 -5.99 17.95
CA GLU A 41 4.91 -4.96 18.97
C GLU A 41 6.34 -4.41 19.09
N PHE A 42 7.33 -5.28 19.04
CA PHE A 42 8.73 -4.88 19.05
C PHE A 42 9.08 -4.04 17.82
N ILE A 43 8.70 -4.49 16.64
CA ILE A 43 8.93 -3.75 15.38
C ILE A 43 8.29 -2.37 15.42
N LEU A 44 7.04 -2.27 15.90
CA LEU A 44 6.35 -0.98 16.04
C LEU A 44 7.09 -0.03 16.98
N SER A 45 7.53 -0.52 18.14
CA SER A 45 8.23 0.31 19.13
C SER A 45 9.60 0.77 18.66
N ASP A 46 10.29 -0.06 17.88
CA ASP A 46 11.65 0.20 17.41
C ASP A 46 11.68 1.10 16.17
N LEU A 47 10.87 0.78 15.16
CA LEU A 47 10.94 1.41 13.85
C LEU A 47 9.86 2.46 13.57
N PHE A 48 8.88 2.64 14.48
CA PHE A 48 7.76 3.53 14.24
C PHE A 48 7.54 4.58 15.34
N SER A 49 8.43 4.64 16.32
CA SER A 49 8.33 5.56 17.46
C SER A 49 8.41 7.04 17.04
N ASP A 50 9.15 7.36 16.00
CA ASP A 50 9.31 8.72 15.49
C ASP A 50 8.02 9.31 14.85
N PHE A 51 7.04 8.48 14.53
CA PHE A 51 5.74 8.92 14.01
C PHE A 51 4.67 9.12 15.09
N GLN A 52 4.95 8.81 16.34
CA GLN A 52 3.96 8.89 17.43
C GLN A 52 3.42 10.31 17.68
N SER A 53 4.18 11.34 17.32
CA SER A 53 3.75 12.75 17.48
C SER A 53 2.63 13.16 16.52
N ASP A 54 2.49 12.49 15.38
CA ASP A 54 1.39 12.64 14.43
C ASP A 54 0.44 11.46 14.57
N LYS A 55 -0.61 11.65 15.36
CA LYS A 55 -1.55 10.58 15.71
C LYS A 55 -2.19 9.94 14.49
N GLU A 56 -2.62 10.72 13.51
CA GLU A 56 -3.30 10.21 12.32
C GLU A 56 -2.36 9.37 11.46
N SER A 57 -1.15 9.85 11.23
CA SER A 57 -0.10 9.10 10.51
C SER A 57 0.29 7.82 11.23
N TYR A 58 0.44 7.89 12.54
CA TYR A 58 0.77 6.73 13.37
C TYR A 58 -0.32 5.65 13.29
N GLU A 59 -1.59 6.03 13.46
CA GLU A 59 -2.71 5.09 13.40
C GLU A 59 -2.84 4.45 12.01
N PHE A 60 -2.66 5.23 10.95
CA PHE A 60 -2.67 4.69 9.59
C PHE A 60 -1.56 3.65 9.38
N GLY A 61 -0.33 3.98 9.74
CA GLY A 61 0.80 3.07 9.57
C GLY A 61 0.70 1.82 10.42
N LYS A 62 0.30 1.96 11.68
CA LYS A 62 0.07 0.85 12.60
C LYS A 62 -1.02 -0.09 12.07
N SER A 63 -2.15 0.47 11.65
CA SER A 63 -3.25 -0.28 11.04
C SER A 63 -2.79 -1.05 9.80
N LEU A 64 -2.06 -0.40 8.90
CA LEU A 64 -1.58 -1.02 7.67
C LEU A 64 -0.59 -2.16 7.98
N PHE A 65 0.38 -1.92 8.83
CA PHE A 65 1.37 -2.92 9.25
C PHE A 65 0.71 -4.16 9.87
N LEU A 66 -0.15 -3.95 10.87
CA LEU A 66 -0.83 -5.05 11.56
C LEU A 66 -1.82 -5.79 10.65
N SER A 67 -2.53 -5.06 9.80
CA SER A 67 -3.49 -5.66 8.87
C SER A 67 -2.81 -6.58 7.85
N VAL A 68 -1.63 -6.22 7.35
CA VAL A 68 -0.85 -7.09 6.47
C VAL A 68 -0.48 -8.38 7.20
N ILE A 69 0.03 -8.28 8.43
CA ILE A 69 0.44 -9.46 9.22
C ILE A 69 -0.74 -10.37 9.55
N GLU A 70 -1.84 -9.79 10.01
CA GLU A 70 -3.05 -10.53 10.39
C GLU A 70 -3.70 -11.28 9.22
N ASN A 71 -3.57 -10.75 8.01
CA ASN A 71 -4.22 -11.29 6.82
C ASN A 71 -3.23 -11.87 5.80
N ILE A 72 -2.01 -12.15 6.23
CA ILE A 72 -0.92 -12.53 5.33
C ILE A 72 -1.23 -13.77 4.49
N ASP A 73 -1.87 -14.79 5.06
CA ASP A 73 -2.20 -16.03 4.36
C ASP A 73 -3.22 -15.80 3.24
N GLU A 74 -4.25 -14.99 3.52
CA GLU A 74 -5.25 -14.62 2.52
C GLU A 74 -4.65 -13.74 1.43
N ILE A 75 -3.87 -12.73 1.81
CA ILE A 75 -3.18 -11.84 0.88
C ILE A 75 -2.26 -12.64 -0.04
N ASP A 76 -1.45 -13.54 0.49
CA ASP A 76 -0.55 -14.37 -0.30
C ASP A 76 -1.30 -15.31 -1.24
N ARG A 77 -2.44 -15.85 -0.83
CA ARG A 77 -3.31 -16.63 -1.71
C ARG A 77 -3.83 -15.83 -2.89
N ILE A 78 -4.27 -14.61 -2.64
CA ILE A 78 -4.74 -13.70 -3.70
C ILE A 78 -3.60 -13.39 -4.68
N ILE A 79 -2.41 -13.07 -4.17
CA ILE A 79 -1.23 -12.82 -5.02
C ILE A 79 -0.89 -14.05 -5.85
N ALA A 80 -0.81 -15.22 -5.22
CA ALA A 80 -0.47 -16.49 -5.88
C ALA A 80 -1.46 -16.85 -6.99
N SER A 81 -2.72 -16.46 -6.88
CA SER A 81 -3.74 -16.69 -7.91
C SER A 81 -3.48 -15.95 -9.22
N LYS A 82 -2.68 -14.89 -9.19
CA LYS A 82 -2.37 -14.04 -10.36
C LYS A 82 -0.95 -14.22 -10.89
N ILE A 83 -0.12 -14.96 -10.18
CA ILE A 83 1.19 -15.40 -10.62
C ILE A 83 1.23 -16.91 -10.57
N LYS A 84 2.16 -17.54 -11.30
CA LYS A 84 2.32 -18.99 -11.22
C LYS A 84 2.74 -19.38 -9.81
N ASN A 85 2.12 -20.41 -9.22
CA ASN A 85 2.28 -20.78 -7.81
C ASN A 85 3.74 -20.92 -7.34
N TRP A 86 4.64 -21.39 -8.20
CA TRP A 86 6.05 -21.52 -7.86
C TRP A 86 6.83 -20.19 -7.90
N GLU A 87 6.26 -19.12 -8.48
CA GLU A 87 6.91 -17.83 -8.63
C GLU A 87 6.85 -16.99 -7.35
N ILE A 88 5.84 -17.21 -6.48
CA ILE A 88 5.72 -16.40 -5.24
C ILE A 88 6.93 -16.60 -4.31
N GLU A 89 7.47 -17.81 -4.23
CA GLU A 89 8.65 -18.10 -3.41
C GLU A 89 9.94 -17.53 -4.02
N ARG A 90 9.93 -17.28 -5.34
CA ARG A 90 11.07 -16.72 -6.07
C ARG A 90 11.04 -15.19 -6.19
N LEU A 91 9.93 -14.56 -5.78
CA LEU A 91 9.85 -13.11 -5.80
C LEU A 91 10.89 -12.51 -4.86
N ALA A 92 11.50 -11.41 -5.32
CA ALA A 92 12.27 -10.56 -4.41
C ALA A 92 11.38 -10.16 -3.23
N LEU A 93 11.91 -10.22 -2.02
CA LEU A 93 11.14 -9.96 -0.80
C LEU A 93 10.49 -8.57 -0.84
N ILE A 94 11.19 -7.56 -1.35
CA ILE A 94 10.65 -6.20 -1.48
C ILE A 94 9.43 -6.18 -2.40
N ASP A 95 9.48 -6.88 -3.53
CA ASP A 95 8.35 -6.95 -4.48
C ASP A 95 7.14 -7.63 -3.85
N LYS A 96 7.39 -8.70 -3.11
CA LYS A 96 6.35 -9.41 -2.36
C LYS A 96 5.69 -8.51 -1.31
N ILE A 97 6.49 -7.75 -0.56
CA ILE A 97 5.98 -6.83 0.46
C ILE A 97 5.18 -5.69 -0.19
N ALA A 98 5.65 -5.12 -1.29
CA ALA A 98 4.91 -4.10 -2.04
C ALA A 98 3.54 -4.63 -2.51
N LEU A 99 3.50 -5.85 -3.05
CA LEU A 99 2.26 -6.52 -3.42
C LEU A 99 1.34 -6.74 -2.21
N ARG A 100 1.87 -7.19 -1.09
CA ARG A 100 1.11 -7.40 0.15
C ARG A 100 0.47 -6.09 0.64
N ILE A 101 1.20 -5.00 0.63
CA ILE A 101 0.67 -3.66 0.99
C ILE A 101 -0.46 -3.27 0.04
N GLY A 102 -0.25 -3.39 -1.27
CA GLY A 102 -1.26 -3.06 -2.27
C GLY A 102 -2.55 -3.85 -2.11
N VAL A 103 -2.45 -5.17 -1.98
CA VAL A 103 -3.62 -6.05 -1.78
C VAL A 103 -4.32 -5.76 -0.47
N CYS A 104 -3.56 -5.52 0.61
CA CYS A 104 -4.12 -5.16 1.91
C CYS A 104 -4.96 -3.88 1.81
N GLU A 105 -4.45 -2.84 1.18
CA GLU A 105 -5.20 -1.60 1.01
C GLU A 105 -6.43 -1.79 0.12
N LEU A 106 -6.31 -2.52 -0.98
CA LEU A 106 -7.45 -2.81 -1.86
C LEU A 106 -8.60 -3.49 -1.11
N LYS A 107 -8.27 -4.43 -0.24
CA LYS A 107 -9.27 -5.29 0.39
C LYS A 107 -9.73 -4.80 1.76
N TYR A 108 -8.84 -4.22 2.57
CA TYR A 108 -9.12 -3.91 3.97
C TYR A 108 -9.16 -2.42 4.31
N PHE A 109 -8.87 -1.55 3.34
CA PHE A 109 -8.91 -0.10 3.51
C PHE A 109 -9.93 0.52 2.55
N PRO A 110 -11.24 0.40 2.88
CA PRO A 110 -12.30 0.78 1.95
C PRO A 110 -12.35 2.27 1.62
N GLU A 111 -11.76 3.12 2.45
CA GLU A 111 -11.70 4.57 2.24
C GLU A 111 -10.60 5.01 1.26
N ILE A 112 -9.68 4.12 0.89
CA ILE A 112 -8.58 4.45 -0.03
C ILE A 112 -8.99 4.04 -1.45
N PRO A 113 -8.93 4.97 -2.43
CA PRO A 113 -9.21 4.63 -3.82
C PRO A 113 -8.28 3.55 -4.35
N PRO A 114 -8.77 2.56 -5.11
CA PRO A 114 -7.94 1.47 -5.62
C PRO A 114 -6.72 1.93 -6.40
N LYS A 115 -6.86 2.96 -7.24
CA LYS A 115 -5.75 3.48 -8.05
C LYS A 115 -4.66 4.13 -7.20
N VAL A 116 -5.01 4.72 -6.07
CA VAL A 116 -4.03 5.25 -5.11
C VAL A 116 -3.21 4.10 -4.54
N SER A 117 -3.86 3.05 -4.06
CA SER A 117 -3.17 1.88 -3.49
C SER A 117 -2.26 1.20 -4.51
N ILE A 118 -2.71 1.02 -5.74
CA ILE A 118 -1.93 0.43 -6.82
C ILE A 118 -0.71 1.32 -7.14
N ASN A 119 -0.91 2.61 -7.35
CA ASN A 119 0.17 3.54 -7.69
C ASN A 119 1.21 3.64 -6.57
N GLU A 120 0.79 3.69 -5.32
CA GLU A 120 1.71 3.75 -4.19
C GLU A 120 2.53 2.45 -4.04
N ALA A 121 1.93 1.29 -4.27
CA ALA A 121 2.66 0.02 -4.28
C ALA A 121 3.70 -0.04 -5.42
N ILE A 122 3.36 0.48 -6.61
CA ILE A 122 4.30 0.60 -7.73
C ILE A 122 5.49 1.48 -7.36
N GLU A 123 5.23 2.65 -6.76
CA GLU A 123 6.30 3.56 -6.34
C GLU A 123 7.21 2.95 -5.28
N LEU A 124 6.66 2.18 -4.33
CA LEU A 124 7.45 1.42 -3.37
C LEU A 124 8.39 0.42 -4.06
N ALA A 125 7.86 -0.34 -5.00
CA ALA A 125 8.65 -1.33 -5.74
C ALA A 125 9.77 -0.66 -6.56
N LYS A 126 9.48 0.45 -7.22
CA LYS A 126 10.48 1.22 -7.98
C LYS A 126 11.57 1.79 -7.07
N LYS A 127 11.20 2.34 -5.93
CA LYS A 127 12.13 2.99 -5.02
C LYS A 127 13.05 2.00 -4.31
N PHE A 128 12.52 0.89 -3.84
CA PHE A 128 13.22 -0.06 -2.99
C PHE A 128 13.69 -1.33 -3.71
N SER A 129 13.28 -1.52 -4.97
CA SER A 129 13.70 -2.63 -5.81
C SER A 129 14.15 -2.10 -7.18
N THR A 130 13.39 -2.31 -8.26
CA THR A 130 13.77 -1.90 -9.62
C THR A 130 12.59 -1.31 -10.39
N GLU A 131 12.88 -0.63 -11.51
CA GLU A 131 11.84 -0.19 -12.46
C GLU A 131 11.03 -1.38 -13.02
N ARG A 132 11.70 -2.50 -13.27
CA ARG A 132 11.05 -3.73 -13.72
C ARG A 132 10.08 -4.27 -12.68
N SER A 133 10.42 -4.17 -11.39
CA SER A 133 9.53 -4.51 -10.27
C SER A 133 8.26 -3.67 -10.29
N GLY A 134 8.37 -2.38 -10.58
CA GLY A 134 7.20 -1.50 -10.70
C GLY A 134 6.22 -1.97 -11.77
N LYS A 135 6.70 -2.39 -12.93
CA LYS A 135 5.85 -2.94 -14.02
C LYS A 135 5.20 -4.26 -13.61
N PHE A 136 5.95 -5.13 -12.97
CA PHE A 136 5.44 -6.41 -12.48
C PHE A 136 4.34 -6.22 -11.42
N VAL A 137 4.58 -5.38 -10.42
CA VAL A 137 3.63 -5.04 -9.38
C VAL A 137 2.35 -4.44 -9.97
N ASN A 138 2.49 -3.54 -10.94
CA ASN A 138 1.34 -2.97 -11.65
C ASN A 138 0.47 -4.06 -12.32
N GLY A 139 1.08 -4.95 -13.07
CA GLY A 139 0.35 -6.02 -13.76
C GLY A 139 -0.41 -6.95 -12.80
N VAL A 140 0.24 -7.34 -11.71
CA VAL A 140 -0.38 -8.22 -10.68
C VAL A 140 -1.52 -7.50 -9.97
N LEU A 141 -1.32 -6.27 -9.51
CA LEU A 141 -2.34 -5.52 -8.78
C LEU A 141 -3.54 -5.13 -9.65
N ASP A 142 -3.32 -4.81 -10.92
CA ASP A 142 -4.43 -4.56 -11.86
C ASP A 142 -5.30 -5.80 -12.04
N ALA A 143 -4.68 -6.97 -12.19
CA ALA A 143 -5.41 -8.23 -12.30
C ALA A 143 -6.21 -8.55 -11.04
N ILE A 144 -5.63 -8.33 -9.85
CA ILE A 144 -6.30 -8.52 -8.57
C ILE A 144 -7.46 -7.52 -8.42
N TYR A 145 -7.24 -6.27 -8.73
CA TYR A 145 -8.29 -5.23 -8.68
C TYR A 145 -9.47 -5.58 -9.56
N ASN A 146 -9.21 -5.99 -10.81
CA ASN A 146 -10.27 -6.35 -11.75
C ASN A 146 -11.10 -7.53 -11.22
N GLU A 147 -10.45 -8.56 -10.67
CA GLU A 147 -11.16 -9.71 -10.09
C GLU A 147 -12.00 -9.33 -8.87
N LEU A 148 -11.44 -8.56 -7.94
CA LEU A 148 -12.19 -8.10 -6.76
C LEU A 148 -13.41 -7.27 -7.15
N ARG A 149 -13.29 -6.45 -8.18
CA ARG A 149 -14.40 -5.64 -8.72
C ARG A 149 -15.47 -6.55 -9.36
N GLU A 150 -15.07 -7.47 -10.22
CA GLU A 150 -15.98 -8.35 -10.96
C GLU A 150 -16.73 -9.32 -10.04
N THR A 151 -16.07 -9.79 -8.97
CA THR A 151 -16.66 -10.73 -8.00
C THR A 151 -17.41 -10.02 -6.86
N GLY A 152 -17.51 -8.71 -6.87
CA GLY A 152 -18.17 -7.94 -5.82
C GLY A 152 -17.47 -7.93 -4.47
N GLN A 153 -16.17 -8.26 -4.44
CA GLN A 153 -15.36 -8.29 -3.22
C GLN A 153 -14.61 -6.99 -2.94
N LEU A 154 -14.74 -6.00 -3.83
CA LEU A 154 -14.15 -4.68 -3.65
C LEU A 154 -15.10 -3.77 -2.88
N ASN A 155 -14.95 -3.72 -1.55
CA ASN A 155 -15.84 -2.98 -0.65
C ASN A 155 -15.30 -1.56 -0.42
N LYS A 156 -15.56 -0.65 -1.36
CA LYS A 156 -15.15 0.76 -1.27
C LYS A 156 -16.32 1.66 -0.93
N TYR A 157 -16.05 2.70 -0.11
CA TYR A 157 -17.02 3.75 0.22
C TYR A 157 -16.33 5.12 0.32
N GLY A 158 -17.13 6.20 0.32
CA GLY A 158 -16.61 7.55 0.41
C GLY A 158 -15.56 7.85 -0.65
N ARG A 159 -14.39 8.33 -0.26
CA ARG A 159 -13.27 8.59 -1.16
C ARG A 159 -12.76 7.34 -1.88
N GLY A 160 -12.96 6.16 -1.29
CA GLY A 160 -12.59 4.90 -1.90
C GLY A 160 -13.34 4.59 -3.21
N LEU A 161 -14.45 5.27 -3.48
CA LEU A 161 -15.23 5.13 -4.72
C LEU A 161 -14.65 5.93 -5.89
N ILE A 162 -13.61 6.76 -5.68
CA ILE A 162 -12.97 7.53 -6.75
C ILE A 162 -12.24 6.57 -7.69
N ASP A 163 -12.73 6.49 -8.92
CA ASP A 163 -12.20 5.58 -9.94
C ASP A 163 -11.11 6.22 -10.82
N LYS A 164 -10.93 7.54 -10.72
CA LYS A 164 -9.91 8.26 -11.47
C LYS A 164 -8.64 8.43 -10.64
N SER A 165 -7.51 8.19 -11.26
CA SER A 165 -6.22 8.60 -10.72
C SER A 165 -6.23 10.10 -10.49
N LEU A 166 -5.83 10.53 -9.29
CA LEU A 166 -5.64 11.94 -8.96
C LEU A 166 -4.35 12.50 -9.59
N ARG A 167 -3.64 11.72 -10.40
CA ARG A 167 -2.62 12.25 -11.28
C ARG A 167 -3.31 13.15 -12.30
N LYS A 168 -3.07 14.45 -12.21
CA LYS A 168 -3.26 15.34 -13.34
C LYS A 168 -2.52 14.71 -14.52
N GLU A 169 -3.24 14.37 -15.58
CA GLU A 169 -2.63 14.20 -16.88
C GLU A 169 -1.75 15.44 -17.09
N ARG A 170 -0.46 15.24 -17.10
CA ARG A 170 0.44 16.29 -17.57
C ARG A 170 0.34 16.21 -19.08
N ASP A 171 -0.43 17.11 -19.64
CA ASP A 171 -0.32 17.46 -21.06
C ASP A 171 1.10 17.92 -21.36
#